data_671b17a68ed312c6b82b733a339d81b1
#
_entry.id   671b17a68ed312c6b82b733a339d81b1
#
_cell.length_a   1.000
_cell.length_b   1.000
_cell.length_c   1.000
_cell.angle_alpha   90.00
_cell.angle_beta   90.00
_cell.angle_gamma   90.00
#
_symmetry.space_group_name_H-M   'P 1'
#
loop_
_entity.id
_entity.type
_entity.pdbx_description
1 polymer ?
#
loop_
_entity_poly.entity_id
_entity_poly.type
_entity_poly.pdbx_seq_one_letter_code
_entity_poly.pdbx_strand_id
1 'polypeptide(L)'
;PVTYGAAGWQMNEAAFEQLDQWGIQYSSDGRAEPNLMPYRLALSSGNAKHVQYPTTLPTFDELIGIDGADEFGAVDKILEITKSNPNDQVFTLHAELEGQKLLPAFEKLLMGWLNQGHDLVTMGELHKSWKATNQLDKIAVLPLTWGEIPNRSGELIIQNN
;
A
#
# COMPACT_ATOMS: atom_id res chain seq x y z
N PRO A 1 -9.38 -6.68 -16.46
CA PRO A 1 -8.64 -5.72 -15.65
C PRO A 1 -7.25 -6.25 -15.35
N VAL A 2 -6.26 -5.37 -15.17
CA VAL A 2 -4.88 -5.77 -14.87
C VAL A 2 -4.51 -5.59 -13.40
N THR A 3 -5.34 -4.88 -12.66
CA THR A 3 -5.13 -4.54 -11.26
C THR A 3 -6.42 -4.63 -10.46
N TYR A 4 -6.28 -4.78 -9.16
CA TYR A 4 -7.33 -4.83 -8.17
C TYR A 4 -6.90 -4.11 -6.89
N GLY A 5 -7.85 -3.74 -6.04
CA GLY A 5 -7.62 -3.20 -4.71
C GLY A 5 -8.86 -3.44 -3.85
N ALA A 6 -8.71 -4.18 -2.78
CA ALA A 6 -9.81 -4.48 -1.86
C ALA A 6 -10.14 -3.28 -0.98
N ALA A 7 -11.40 -2.90 -0.90
CA ALA A 7 -11.86 -1.88 0.03
C ALA A 7 -11.52 -2.27 1.47
N GLY A 8 -10.83 -1.36 2.17
CA GLY A 8 -10.42 -1.58 3.56
C GLY A 8 -9.47 -2.77 3.77
N TRP A 9 -8.79 -3.25 2.71
CA TRP A 9 -7.90 -4.42 2.72
C TRP A 9 -8.58 -5.71 3.24
N GLN A 10 -9.91 -5.81 3.03
CA GLN A 10 -10.70 -6.96 3.44
C GLN A 10 -10.65 -8.05 2.36
N MET A 11 -9.83 -9.06 2.59
CA MET A 11 -9.59 -10.17 1.67
C MET A 11 -9.63 -11.52 2.39
N ASN A 12 -9.76 -12.57 1.61
CA ASN A 12 -9.57 -13.94 2.04
C ASN A 12 -8.86 -14.74 0.95
N GLU A 13 -8.45 -15.96 1.28
CA GLU A 13 -7.67 -16.80 0.37
C GLU A 13 -8.40 -17.07 -0.96
N ALA A 14 -9.69 -17.39 -0.89
CA ALA A 14 -10.50 -17.66 -2.09
C ALA A 14 -10.59 -16.44 -3.03
N ALA A 15 -10.60 -15.22 -2.47
CA ALA A 15 -10.58 -14.00 -3.26
C ALA A 15 -9.23 -13.83 -3.98
N PHE A 16 -8.10 -14.11 -3.34
CA PHE A 16 -6.79 -14.08 -3.99
C PHE A 16 -6.69 -15.12 -5.11
N GLU A 17 -7.17 -16.34 -4.90
CA GLU A 17 -7.24 -17.36 -5.95
C GLU A 17 -8.09 -16.90 -7.15
N GLN A 18 -9.18 -16.19 -6.87
CA GLN A 18 -10.05 -15.64 -7.91
C GLN A 18 -9.35 -14.51 -8.70
N LEU A 19 -8.52 -13.69 -8.06
CA LEU A 19 -7.73 -12.68 -8.77
C LEU A 19 -6.76 -13.32 -9.77
N ASP A 20 -6.13 -14.43 -9.40
CA ASP A 20 -5.28 -15.20 -10.32
C ASP A 20 -6.05 -15.77 -11.51
N GLN A 21 -7.26 -16.30 -11.27
CA GLN A 21 -8.14 -16.80 -12.33
C GLN A 21 -8.56 -15.69 -13.30
N TRP A 22 -8.79 -14.48 -12.81
CA TRP A 22 -9.13 -13.31 -13.63
C TRP A 22 -7.93 -12.71 -14.36
N GLY A 23 -6.72 -13.21 -14.13
CA GLY A 23 -5.50 -12.72 -14.76
C GLY A 23 -5.06 -11.35 -14.26
N ILE A 24 -5.40 -11.02 -13.01
CA ILE A 24 -4.88 -9.82 -12.34
C ILE A 24 -3.35 -9.95 -12.26
N GLN A 25 -2.63 -8.90 -12.60
CA GLN A 25 -1.16 -8.92 -12.60
C GLN A 25 -0.59 -8.42 -11.29
N TYR A 26 -1.22 -7.42 -10.69
CA TYR A 26 -0.81 -6.85 -9.40
C TYR A 26 -2.01 -6.25 -8.67
N SER A 27 -1.90 -6.16 -7.36
CA SER A 27 -2.93 -5.55 -6.50
C SER A 27 -2.33 -4.97 -5.21
N SER A 28 -3.13 -4.23 -4.46
CA SER A 28 -2.75 -3.64 -3.18
C SER A 28 -3.83 -3.97 -2.14
N ASP A 29 -3.79 -5.21 -1.65
CA ASP A 29 -4.83 -5.77 -0.79
C ASP A 29 -4.36 -6.06 0.63
N GLY A 30 -3.19 -5.56 1.01
CA GLY A 30 -2.61 -5.75 2.33
C GLY A 30 -1.85 -4.54 2.83
N ARG A 31 -1.44 -4.62 4.08
CA ARG A 31 -0.64 -3.62 4.77
C ARG A 31 0.74 -4.15 5.06
N ALA A 32 1.71 -3.26 5.14
CA ALA A 32 3.07 -3.60 5.51
C ALA A 32 3.80 -2.42 6.17
N GLU A 33 4.89 -2.73 6.85
CA GLU A 33 5.81 -1.71 7.36
C GLU A 33 6.53 -0.97 6.22
N PRO A 34 6.99 0.28 6.43
CA PRO A 34 7.58 1.14 5.40
C PRO A 34 8.83 0.60 4.69
N ASN A 35 9.36 -0.53 5.08
CA ASN A 35 10.58 -1.12 4.50
C ASN A 35 10.32 -2.38 3.69
N LEU A 36 9.06 -2.76 3.50
CA LEU A 36 8.75 -4.03 2.85
C LEU A 36 8.63 -3.90 1.34
N MET A 37 9.24 -4.86 0.67
CA MET A 37 9.24 -5.02 -0.77
C MET A 37 7.92 -5.67 -1.24
N PRO A 38 7.52 -5.52 -2.53
CA PRO A 38 6.41 -6.30 -3.06
C PRO A 38 6.67 -7.80 -2.91
N TYR A 39 5.60 -8.60 -2.84
CA TYR A 39 5.65 -10.03 -2.58
C TYR A 39 4.57 -10.78 -3.36
N ARG A 40 4.64 -12.12 -3.35
CA ARG A 40 3.54 -13.01 -3.71
C ARG A 40 3.05 -13.75 -2.47
N LEU A 41 1.80 -14.18 -2.51
CA LEU A 41 1.22 -14.98 -1.43
C LEU A 41 1.43 -16.47 -1.67
N ALA A 42 1.76 -17.20 -0.62
CA ALA A 42 1.63 -18.66 -0.57
C ALA A 42 0.18 -18.98 -0.20
N LEU A 43 -0.57 -19.53 -1.14
CA LEU A 43 -1.95 -19.97 -0.97
C LEU A 43 -2.00 -21.50 -0.86
N SER A 44 -3.11 -22.06 -0.38
CA SER A 44 -3.28 -23.51 -0.30
C SER A 44 -3.22 -24.21 -1.66
N SER A 45 -3.62 -23.51 -2.72
CA SER A 45 -3.56 -23.99 -4.11
C SER A 45 -2.17 -23.81 -4.77
N GLY A 46 -1.21 -23.17 -4.12
CA GLY A 46 0.12 -22.85 -4.63
C GLY A 46 0.44 -21.37 -4.54
N ASN A 47 1.56 -20.95 -5.10
CA ASN A 47 1.96 -19.54 -5.04
C ASN A 47 1.08 -18.69 -5.95
N ALA A 48 0.58 -17.57 -5.43
CA ALA A 48 -0.14 -16.58 -6.21
C ALA A 48 0.69 -16.09 -7.40
N LYS A 49 0.04 -15.88 -8.54
CA LYS A 49 0.68 -15.37 -9.76
C LYS A 49 0.79 -13.85 -9.75
N HIS A 50 -0.23 -13.19 -9.21
CA HIS A 50 -0.23 -11.72 -9.09
C HIS A 50 0.71 -11.24 -7.97
N VAL A 51 1.19 -10.00 -8.14
CA VAL A 51 2.10 -9.35 -7.19
C VAL A 51 1.30 -8.48 -6.24
N GLN A 52 1.58 -8.57 -4.95
CA GLN A 52 1.07 -7.66 -3.94
C GLN A 52 2.03 -6.48 -3.75
N TYR A 53 1.51 -5.27 -3.87
CA TYR A 53 2.16 -4.01 -3.46
C TYR A 53 1.44 -3.50 -2.22
N PRO A 54 1.88 -3.87 -1.03
CA PRO A 54 1.15 -3.52 0.19
C PRO A 54 1.14 -2.02 0.41
N THR A 55 0.07 -1.50 1.00
CA THR A 55 0.06 -0.13 1.50
C THR A 55 1.03 -0.04 2.69
N THR A 56 2.08 0.76 2.55
CA THR A 56 3.17 0.89 3.52
C THR A 56 3.08 2.14 4.37
N LEU A 57 2.32 3.13 3.92
CA LEU A 57 2.13 4.39 4.65
C LEU A 57 0.77 4.41 5.35
N PRO A 58 0.66 5.07 6.50
CA PRO A 58 -0.64 5.30 7.11
C PRO A 58 -1.49 6.24 6.23
N THR A 59 -2.80 6.05 6.28
CA THR A 59 -3.76 6.95 5.64
C THR A 59 -4.10 8.15 6.53
N PHE A 60 -4.70 9.20 5.99
CA PHE A 60 -5.07 10.37 6.80
C PHE A 60 -6.07 10.03 7.91
N ASP A 61 -7.05 9.19 7.63
CA ASP A 61 -8.05 8.78 8.62
C ASP A 61 -7.48 7.90 9.75
N GLU A 62 -6.33 7.28 9.54
CA GLU A 62 -5.59 6.57 10.58
C GLU A 62 -4.81 7.52 11.52
N LEU A 63 -4.49 8.72 11.07
CA LEU A 63 -3.64 9.67 11.79
C LEU A 63 -4.39 10.86 12.40
N ILE A 64 -5.44 11.33 11.73
CA ILE A 64 -6.22 12.48 12.20
C ILE A 64 -6.91 12.15 13.54
N GLY A 65 -6.72 13.00 14.50
CA GLY A 65 -7.25 12.83 15.88
C GLY A 65 -6.29 12.07 16.81
N ILE A 66 -5.27 11.40 16.31
CA ILE A 66 -4.28 10.72 17.15
C ILE A 66 -3.32 11.75 17.74
N ASP A 67 -3.18 11.73 19.06
CA ASP A 67 -2.39 12.71 19.81
C ASP A 67 -2.76 14.17 19.51
N GLY A 68 -4.02 14.42 19.11
CA GLY A 68 -4.53 15.74 18.75
C GLY A 68 -4.09 16.24 17.37
N ALA A 69 -3.55 15.37 16.51
CA ALA A 69 -3.15 15.75 15.15
C ALA A 69 -4.36 16.14 14.30
N ASP A 70 -4.28 17.29 13.66
CA ASP A 70 -5.16 17.70 12.55
C ASP A 70 -4.65 17.11 11.22
N GLU A 71 -5.28 17.50 10.12
CA GLU A 71 -4.89 17.03 8.78
C GLU A 71 -3.46 17.43 8.41
N PHE A 72 -2.96 18.57 8.87
CA PHE A 72 -1.59 19.00 8.59
C PHE A 72 -0.57 18.29 9.48
N GLY A 73 -0.94 18.00 10.73
CA GLY A 73 -0.14 17.12 11.61
C GLY A 73 -0.01 15.70 11.06
N ALA A 74 -1.07 15.18 10.43
CA ALA A 74 -1.01 13.90 9.73
C ALA A 74 -0.03 13.94 8.55
N VAL A 75 -0.04 15.02 7.76
CA VAL A 75 0.96 15.24 6.68
C VAL A 75 2.38 15.20 7.23
N ASP A 76 2.65 15.96 8.30
CA ASP A 76 3.99 16.05 8.87
C ASP A 76 4.49 14.69 9.38
N LYS A 77 3.61 13.86 9.96
CA LYS A 77 3.91 12.47 10.37
C LYS A 77 4.28 11.60 9.16
N ILE A 78 3.51 11.65 8.07
CA ILE A 78 3.78 10.86 6.85
C ILE A 78 5.11 11.30 6.22
N LEU A 79 5.35 12.60 6.12
CA LEU A 79 6.61 13.14 5.57
C LEU A 79 7.83 12.77 6.42
N GLU A 80 7.69 12.64 7.73
CA GLU A 80 8.78 12.16 8.59
C GLU A 80 9.11 10.68 8.32
N ILE A 81 8.09 9.84 8.10
CA ILE A 81 8.29 8.42 7.74
C ILE A 81 9.06 8.30 6.42
N THR A 82 8.71 9.10 5.42
CA THR A 82 9.32 9.00 4.08
C THR A 82 10.68 9.69 3.95
N LYS A 83 10.98 10.66 4.83
CA LYS A 83 12.17 11.50 4.76
C LYS A 83 13.50 10.74 4.75
N SER A 84 13.59 9.63 5.47
CA SER A 84 14.81 8.83 5.60
C SER A 84 14.65 7.43 5.00
N ASN A 85 13.58 7.18 4.26
CA ASN A 85 13.28 5.88 3.69
C ASN A 85 13.53 5.87 2.18
N PRO A 86 14.58 5.18 1.70
CA PRO A 86 14.91 5.13 0.27
C PRO A 86 14.08 4.12 -0.53
N ASN A 87 13.24 3.33 0.14
CA ASN A 87 12.45 2.29 -0.52
C ASN A 87 11.18 2.88 -1.16
N ASP A 88 10.66 2.18 -2.16
CA ASP A 88 9.34 2.49 -2.72
C ASP A 88 8.27 2.40 -1.62
N GLN A 89 7.36 3.38 -1.60
CA GLN A 89 6.26 3.45 -0.65
C GLN A 89 4.93 3.45 -1.37
N VAL A 90 3.92 2.87 -0.76
CA VAL A 90 2.55 2.90 -1.27
C VAL A 90 1.65 3.63 -0.29
N PHE A 91 1.01 4.68 -0.78
CA PHE A 91 0.01 5.45 -0.05
C PHE A 91 -1.38 5.17 -0.63
N THR A 92 -2.34 4.90 0.23
CA THR A 92 -3.75 4.76 -0.15
C THR A 92 -4.51 6.01 0.24
N LEU A 93 -5.23 6.58 -0.72
CA LEU A 93 -6.08 7.75 -0.53
C LEU A 93 -7.57 7.39 -0.69
N HIS A 94 -8.42 8.20 -0.10
CA HIS A 94 -9.87 8.14 -0.25
C HIS A 94 -10.33 9.38 -1.02
N ALA A 95 -10.78 9.21 -2.25
CA ALA A 95 -11.11 10.33 -3.15
C ALA A 95 -12.15 11.30 -2.54
N GLU A 96 -13.05 10.78 -1.72
CA GLU A 96 -14.06 11.57 -0.99
C GLU A 96 -13.49 12.38 0.18
N LEU A 97 -12.29 12.08 0.66
CA LEU A 97 -11.60 12.82 1.71
C LEU A 97 -10.52 13.73 1.12
N GLU A 98 -9.48 13.13 0.52
CA GLU A 98 -8.33 13.82 -0.06
C GLU A 98 -8.71 14.64 -1.30
N GLY A 99 -9.74 14.22 -2.03
CA GLY A 99 -10.27 14.98 -3.18
C GLY A 99 -11.24 16.10 -2.80
N GLN A 100 -11.58 16.27 -1.54
CA GLN A 100 -12.55 17.27 -1.05
C GLN A 100 -12.01 18.02 0.17
N LYS A 101 -12.49 17.68 1.38
CA LYS A 101 -12.16 18.40 2.62
C LYS A 101 -10.65 18.43 2.91
N LEU A 102 -9.97 17.34 2.63
CA LEU A 102 -8.54 17.18 2.90
C LEU A 102 -7.63 17.56 1.71
N LEU A 103 -8.19 18.12 0.63
CA LEU A 103 -7.42 18.50 -0.55
C LEU A 103 -6.21 19.39 -0.25
N PRO A 104 -6.31 20.47 0.58
CA PRO A 104 -5.13 21.29 0.89
C PRO A 104 -4.03 20.53 1.63
N ALA A 105 -4.40 19.59 2.52
CA ALA A 105 -3.43 18.73 3.21
C ALA A 105 -2.79 17.73 2.24
N PHE A 106 -3.59 17.15 1.34
CA PHE A 106 -3.08 16.24 0.32
C PHE A 106 -2.13 16.92 -0.66
N GLU A 107 -2.45 18.14 -1.12
CA GLU A 107 -1.53 18.94 -1.93
C GLU A 107 -0.21 19.23 -1.20
N LYS A 108 -0.26 19.57 0.09
CA LYS A 108 0.96 19.74 0.92
C LYS A 108 1.78 18.44 0.98
N LEU A 109 1.11 17.30 1.12
CA LEU A 109 1.78 15.99 1.16
C LEU A 109 2.50 15.70 -0.16
N LEU A 110 1.83 15.88 -1.30
CA LEU A 110 2.43 15.66 -2.62
C LEU A 110 3.64 16.56 -2.84
N MET A 111 3.52 17.85 -2.52
CA MET A 111 4.64 18.81 -2.61
C MET A 111 5.77 18.45 -1.65
N GLY A 112 5.45 17.95 -0.46
CA GLY A 112 6.42 17.47 0.51
C GLY A 112 7.25 16.32 -0.03
N TRP A 113 6.62 15.32 -0.63
CA TRP A 113 7.32 14.19 -1.26
C TRP A 113 8.20 14.62 -2.43
N LEU A 114 7.71 15.50 -3.31
CA LEU A 114 8.53 16.05 -4.40
C LEU A 114 9.76 16.81 -3.85
N ASN A 115 9.59 17.59 -2.78
CA ASN A 115 10.70 18.29 -2.12
C ASN A 115 11.69 17.34 -1.42
N GLN A 116 11.25 16.15 -1.02
CA GLN A 116 12.13 15.09 -0.51
C GLN A 116 12.87 14.35 -1.64
N GLY A 117 12.52 14.60 -2.90
CA GLY A 117 13.14 13.98 -4.07
C GLY A 117 12.48 12.66 -4.49
N HIS A 118 11.26 12.37 -3.99
CA HIS A 118 10.51 11.19 -4.43
C HIS A 118 9.84 11.43 -5.79
N ASP A 119 9.82 10.39 -6.62
CA ASP A 119 9.02 10.33 -7.83
C ASP A 119 7.61 9.82 -7.48
N LEU A 120 6.58 10.56 -7.90
CA LEU A 120 5.18 10.16 -7.73
C LEU A 120 4.73 9.38 -8.96
N VAL A 121 4.49 8.09 -8.79
CA VAL A 121 4.16 7.18 -9.88
C VAL A 121 2.87 6.42 -9.60
N THR A 122 2.21 5.95 -10.65
CA THR A 122 1.10 5.02 -10.50
C THR A 122 1.60 3.61 -10.18
N MET A 123 0.75 2.78 -9.56
CA MET A 123 1.05 1.35 -9.34
C MET A 123 1.41 0.62 -10.65
N GLY A 124 0.78 1.02 -11.76
CA GLY A 124 1.08 0.46 -13.07
C GLY A 124 2.49 0.79 -13.56
N GLU A 125 2.96 1.99 -13.33
CA GLU A 125 4.33 2.41 -13.66
C GLU A 125 5.33 1.70 -12.75
N LEU A 126 5.07 1.63 -11.46
CA LEU A 126 5.88 0.88 -10.51
C LEU A 126 6.01 -0.60 -10.95
N HIS A 127 4.88 -1.27 -11.24
CA HIS A 127 4.90 -2.67 -11.69
C HIS A 127 5.71 -2.85 -12.99
N LYS A 128 5.56 -1.94 -13.96
CA LYS A 128 6.35 -1.98 -15.21
C LYS A 128 7.84 -1.81 -14.94
N SER A 129 8.24 -0.93 -14.05
CA SER A 129 9.64 -0.72 -13.65
C SER A 129 10.24 -1.99 -13.04
N TRP A 130 9.56 -2.60 -12.07
CA TRP A 130 9.99 -3.86 -11.45
C TRP A 130 10.11 -5.01 -12.45
N LYS A 131 9.18 -5.08 -13.41
CA LYS A 131 9.21 -6.08 -14.48
C LYS A 131 10.37 -5.84 -15.45
N ALA A 132 10.61 -4.61 -15.85
CA ALA A 132 11.68 -4.24 -16.80
C ALA A 132 13.09 -4.54 -16.24
N THR A 133 13.25 -4.49 -14.92
CA THR A 133 14.52 -4.77 -14.24
C THR A 133 14.65 -6.22 -13.74
N ASN A 134 13.71 -7.11 -14.10
CA ASN A 134 13.64 -8.51 -13.68
C ASN A 134 13.64 -8.69 -12.14
N GLN A 135 13.15 -7.71 -11.42
CA GLN A 135 13.05 -7.77 -9.95
C GLN A 135 11.89 -8.64 -9.50
N LEU A 136 10.80 -8.73 -10.29
CA LEU A 136 9.63 -9.55 -9.98
C LEU A 136 9.92 -11.04 -9.85
N ASP A 137 11.00 -11.53 -10.44
CA ASP A 137 11.41 -12.94 -10.33
C ASP A 137 12.10 -13.26 -8.99
N LYS A 138 12.46 -12.22 -8.24
CA LYS A 138 13.23 -12.31 -6.99
C LYS A 138 12.41 -11.95 -5.76
N ILE A 139 11.16 -11.53 -5.91
CA ILE A 139 10.31 -11.16 -4.78
C ILE A 139 9.99 -12.39 -3.92
N ALA A 140 9.84 -12.16 -2.62
CA ALA A 140 9.51 -13.20 -1.67
C ALA A 140 8.11 -13.77 -1.94
N VAL A 141 7.93 -15.03 -1.58
CA VAL A 141 6.63 -15.67 -1.42
C VAL A 141 6.37 -15.79 0.07
N LEU A 142 5.34 -15.11 0.56
CA LEU A 142 5.05 -15.00 1.98
C LEU A 142 3.72 -15.67 2.32
N PRO A 143 3.59 -16.24 3.52
CA PRO A 143 2.33 -16.82 3.96
C PRO A 143 1.25 -15.75 4.06
N LEU A 144 0.02 -16.16 3.90
CA LEU A 144 -1.14 -15.32 4.16
C LEU A 144 -1.27 -15.13 5.67
N THR A 145 -1.10 -13.91 6.14
CA THR A 145 -1.12 -13.56 7.55
C THR A 145 -2.13 -12.46 7.81
N TRP A 146 -2.91 -12.60 8.87
CA TRP A 146 -3.86 -11.58 9.32
C TRP A 146 -3.38 -10.93 10.60
N GLY A 147 -3.72 -9.67 10.78
CA GLY A 147 -3.44 -8.91 11.98
C GLY A 147 -4.28 -7.64 12.06
N GLU A 148 -4.12 -6.93 13.14
CA GLU A 148 -4.81 -5.66 13.40
C GLU A 148 -3.85 -4.50 13.27
N ILE A 149 -4.35 -3.36 12.79
CA ILE A 149 -3.65 -2.07 12.84
C ILE A 149 -4.45 -1.08 13.69
N PRO A 150 -3.75 -0.22 14.46
CA PRO A 150 -4.41 0.82 15.25
C PRO A 150 -5.39 1.65 14.40
N ASN A 151 -6.56 1.93 14.97
CA ASN A 151 -7.63 2.75 14.36
C ASN A 151 -8.31 2.15 13.11
N ARG A 152 -8.09 0.87 12.83
CA ARG A 152 -8.85 0.09 11.85
C ARG A 152 -9.65 -0.99 12.53
N SER A 153 -10.87 -1.22 12.06
CA SER A 153 -11.71 -2.31 12.53
C SER A 153 -11.42 -3.60 11.75
N GLY A 154 -11.34 -4.71 12.47
CA GLY A 154 -11.17 -6.04 11.91
C GLY A 154 -9.73 -6.40 11.58
N GLU A 155 -9.53 -7.67 11.27
CA GLU A 155 -8.24 -8.18 10.83
C GLU A 155 -8.02 -7.88 9.35
N LEU A 156 -6.81 -7.52 9.00
CA LEU A 156 -6.35 -7.20 7.65
C LEU A 156 -5.22 -8.15 7.25
N ILE A 157 -4.95 -8.25 5.96
CA ILE A 157 -3.74 -8.92 5.50
C ILE A 157 -2.54 -8.04 5.86
N ILE A 158 -1.63 -8.61 6.65
CA ILE A 158 -0.41 -7.93 7.10
C ILE A 158 0.81 -8.74 6.66
N GLN A 159 1.74 -8.05 6.00
CA GLN A 159 3.05 -8.60 5.71
C GLN A 159 3.96 -8.31 6.92
N ASN A 160 4.39 -9.36 7.57
CA ASN A 160 5.44 -9.31 8.59
C ASN A 160 6.75 -9.84 8.02
N ASN A 161 7.86 -9.23 8.44
CA ASN A 161 9.22 -9.72 8.14
C ASN A 161 9.52 -11.03 8.88
#